data_117e274cf7f35d8edd199a679a6a11c8
#
_entry.id   117e274cf7f35d8edd199a679a6a11c8
#
_cell.length_a   1.000
_cell.length_b   1.000
_cell.length_c   1.000
_cell.angle_alpha   90.00
_cell.angle_beta   90.00
_cell.angle_gamma   90.00
#
_symmetry.space_group_name_H-M   'P 1'
#
loop_
_entity.id
_entity.type
_entity.pdbx_description
1 polymer ?
#
loop_
_entity_poly.entity_id
_entity_poly.type
_entity_poly.pdbx_seq_one_letter_code
_entity_poly.pdbx_strand_id
1 'polypeptide(L)'
;MELFGVILPDKQKLAITIGDILKGKGGLPLYLSIIGLIVGFYAIAAIFIKGHAETINTSNLVPWGLQISTYVYFALLSTGCTFVNFFGHLFFEEKYRPFASRIIFVGIITAVAAFFSLATEMGRIDRMYNFILSPNPTSPMFWMAVWYTCYLIIITVEYINIQTKSHSKRVMWGAFFIAVITHSTLGSLLGTVSSRVYYYSALMPIYFLFIAFLTGCSLTTIIAAHTVKRKNLDETYHLSPFVVLLKVGLGLALLITFWRITIGLTGHLPGSEVFSLTLINSFVFGIVVVIIVPYLLLKMGKGANWLMFVGIFIMATQLKARNDLVVGAFKIPVFRVYEMPAVIHYTPSIYEYLVVVASTSLVTLLYIIFNRTGVFDSRPVKEVH
;
A
#
# COMPACT_ATOMS: atom_id res chain seq x y z
N MET A 1 12.38 15.84 22.48
CA MET A 1 13.48 16.20 21.57
C MET A 1 12.87 16.62 20.25
N GLU A 2 13.29 17.74 19.69
CA GLU A 2 12.77 18.28 18.43
C GLU A 2 13.90 18.38 17.43
N LEU A 3 13.64 17.98 16.21
CA LEU A 3 14.52 18.21 15.07
C LEU A 3 13.68 18.87 13.97
N PHE A 4 14.06 20.08 13.55
CA PHE A 4 13.31 20.88 12.57
C PHE A 4 11.80 21.05 12.91
N GLY A 5 11.45 21.17 14.21
CA GLY A 5 10.06 21.28 14.68
C GLY A 5 9.29 19.97 14.74
N VAL A 6 9.89 18.85 14.35
CA VAL A 6 9.29 17.51 14.43
C VAL A 6 9.48 16.94 15.83
N ILE A 7 8.41 16.40 16.39
CA ILE A 7 8.47 15.68 17.66
C ILE A 7 9.13 14.32 17.41
N LEU A 8 10.37 14.19 17.89
CA LEU A 8 11.06 12.91 17.90
C LEU A 8 10.55 12.04 19.06
N PRO A 9 10.67 10.70 18.96
CA PRO A 9 10.38 9.82 20.07
C PRO A 9 11.09 10.29 21.36
N ASP A 10 10.32 10.41 22.43
CA ASP A 10 10.88 10.73 23.73
C ASP A 10 11.77 9.56 24.16
N LYS A 11 13.05 9.85 24.47
CA LYS A 11 14.01 8.83 24.87
C LYS A 11 13.55 8.05 26.10
N GLN A 12 12.89 8.71 27.07
CA GLN A 12 12.36 8.04 28.24
C GLN A 12 11.19 7.11 27.88
N LYS A 13 10.25 7.59 27.06
CA LYS A 13 9.14 6.77 26.59
C LYS A 13 9.60 5.62 25.69
N LEU A 14 10.65 5.84 24.87
CA LEU A 14 11.25 4.79 24.07
C LEU A 14 11.92 3.74 24.96
N ALA A 15 12.68 4.15 25.99
CA ALA A 15 13.29 3.22 26.94
C ALA A 15 12.25 2.44 27.74
N ILE A 16 11.15 3.09 28.16
CA ILE A 16 10.01 2.41 28.81
C ILE A 16 9.37 1.40 27.86
N THR A 17 9.14 1.78 26.59
CA THR A 17 8.57 0.88 25.58
C THR A 17 9.44 -0.34 25.37
N ILE A 18 10.76 -0.18 25.25
CA ILE A 18 11.73 -1.27 25.14
C ILE A 18 11.73 -2.12 26.43
N GLY A 19 11.71 -1.50 27.60
CA GLY A 19 11.61 -2.19 28.88
C GLY A 19 10.32 -3.02 29.01
N ASP A 20 9.19 -2.51 28.53
CA ASP A 20 7.91 -3.23 28.51
C ASP A 20 7.94 -4.41 27.53
N ILE A 21 8.62 -4.27 26.41
CA ILE A 21 8.85 -5.37 25.45
C ILE A 21 9.62 -6.49 26.13
N LEU A 22 10.73 -6.16 26.79
CA LEU A 22 11.60 -7.15 27.47
C LEU A 22 10.88 -7.83 28.65
N LYS A 23 9.93 -7.14 29.31
CA LYS A 23 9.13 -7.66 30.43
C LYS A 23 7.85 -8.41 30.00
N GLY A 24 7.66 -8.65 28.72
CA GLY A 24 6.48 -9.37 28.21
C GLY A 24 5.18 -8.52 28.16
N LYS A 25 5.26 -7.20 28.38
CA LYS A 25 4.09 -6.29 28.40
C LYS A 25 3.77 -5.65 27.06
N GLY A 26 4.41 -6.11 25.98
CA GLY A 26 4.29 -5.52 24.65
C GLY A 26 2.93 -5.71 23.96
N GLY A 27 2.18 -6.75 24.31
CA GLY A 27 0.95 -7.17 23.65
C GLY A 27 1.19 -8.00 22.38
N LEU A 28 0.22 -8.83 22.04
CA LEU A 28 0.31 -9.81 20.96
C LEU A 28 0.75 -9.21 19.59
N PRO A 29 0.17 -8.10 19.10
CA PRO A 29 0.56 -7.55 17.79
C PRO A 29 2.04 -7.14 17.70
N LEU A 30 2.61 -6.65 18.80
CA LEU A 30 4.01 -6.27 18.84
C LEU A 30 4.93 -7.49 18.72
N TYR A 31 4.67 -8.55 19.50
CA TYR A 31 5.50 -9.75 19.43
C TYR A 31 5.38 -10.47 18.10
N LEU A 32 4.17 -10.55 17.53
CA LEU A 32 3.96 -11.07 16.18
C LEU A 32 4.76 -10.28 15.14
N SER A 33 4.82 -8.95 15.27
CA SER A 33 5.61 -8.11 14.36
C SER A 33 7.12 -8.33 14.51
N ILE A 34 7.61 -8.53 15.74
CA ILE A 34 9.03 -8.83 15.98
C ILE A 34 9.39 -10.18 15.39
N ILE A 35 8.58 -11.22 15.68
CA ILE A 35 8.79 -12.56 15.14
C ILE A 35 8.74 -12.53 13.61
N GLY A 36 7.73 -11.84 13.03
CA GLY A 36 7.58 -11.70 11.59
C GLY A 36 8.79 -11.03 10.93
N LEU A 37 9.38 -10.02 11.56
CA LEU A 37 10.63 -9.42 11.08
C LEU A 37 11.82 -10.37 11.17
N ILE A 38 12.00 -11.08 12.27
CA ILE A 38 13.11 -12.03 12.42
C ILE A 38 13.05 -13.10 11.34
N VAL A 39 11.88 -13.72 11.16
CA VAL A 39 11.66 -14.75 10.16
C VAL A 39 11.79 -14.19 8.74
N GLY A 40 11.32 -12.96 8.53
CA GLY A 40 11.47 -12.27 7.26
C GLY A 40 12.91 -11.92 6.92
N PHE A 41 13.69 -11.43 7.88
CA PHE A 41 15.13 -11.19 7.68
C PHE A 41 15.90 -12.47 7.37
N TYR A 42 15.53 -13.61 7.98
CA TYR A 42 16.06 -14.92 7.58
C TYR A 42 15.79 -15.22 6.10
N ALA A 43 14.55 -14.98 5.64
CA ALA A 43 14.20 -15.20 4.23
C ALA A 43 15.00 -14.28 3.29
N ILE A 44 15.16 -13.01 3.66
CA ILE A 44 15.94 -12.04 2.88
C ILE A 44 17.41 -12.44 2.82
N ALA A 45 18.00 -12.83 3.96
CA ALA A 45 19.37 -13.34 3.99
C ALA A 45 19.52 -14.57 3.09
N ALA A 46 18.55 -15.49 3.12
CA ALA A 46 18.55 -16.66 2.23
C ALA A 46 18.50 -16.27 0.75
N ILE A 47 17.67 -15.27 0.37
CA ILE A 47 17.56 -14.76 -1.00
C ILE A 47 18.91 -14.21 -1.47
N PHE A 48 19.61 -13.41 -0.66
CA PHE A 48 20.89 -12.84 -1.03
C PHE A 48 22.06 -13.83 -1.00
N ILE A 49 22.03 -14.83 -0.14
CA ILE A 49 23.12 -15.83 0.00
C ILE A 49 22.98 -16.94 -1.02
N LYS A 50 21.78 -17.53 -1.15
CA LYS A 50 21.52 -18.66 -2.08
C LYS A 50 21.21 -18.20 -3.51
N GLY A 51 20.78 -16.95 -3.66
CA GLY A 51 20.35 -16.38 -4.94
C GLY A 51 18.88 -16.64 -5.28
N HIS A 52 18.37 -15.89 -6.25
CA HIS A 52 16.95 -15.92 -6.66
C HIS A 52 16.55 -17.29 -7.21
N ALA A 53 17.43 -17.97 -7.95
CA ALA A 53 17.10 -19.23 -8.61
C ALA A 53 16.71 -20.37 -7.62
N GLU A 54 17.22 -20.31 -6.37
CA GLU A 54 16.93 -21.32 -5.36
C GLU A 54 15.83 -20.90 -4.37
N THR A 55 15.51 -19.62 -4.32
CA THR A 55 14.63 -19.07 -3.28
C THR A 55 13.33 -18.50 -3.80
N ILE A 56 13.30 -18.04 -5.03
CA ILE A 56 12.14 -17.37 -5.64
C ILE A 56 11.63 -18.23 -6.80
N ASN A 57 10.32 -18.42 -6.89
CA ASN A 57 9.72 -19.22 -7.94
C ASN A 57 9.42 -18.41 -9.24
N THR A 58 10.02 -17.23 -9.40
CA THR A 58 9.96 -16.51 -10.66
C THR A 58 10.80 -17.21 -11.74
N SER A 59 10.43 -17.03 -12.99
CA SER A 59 11.09 -17.65 -14.15
C SER A 59 11.06 -16.69 -15.33
N ASN A 60 11.75 -17.04 -16.43
CA ASN A 60 11.68 -16.29 -17.68
C ASN A 60 10.25 -16.16 -18.23
N LEU A 61 9.35 -17.08 -17.89
CA LEU A 61 7.94 -17.05 -18.29
C LEU A 61 7.10 -16.17 -17.35
N VAL A 62 7.44 -16.14 -16.06
CA VAL A 62 6.79 -15.34 -15.02
C VAL A 62 7.86 -14.53 -14.28
N PRO A 63 8.32 -13.41 -14.84
CA PRO A 63 9.42 -12.63 -14.29
C PRO A 63 9.03 -11.79 -13.08
N TRP A 64 7.73 -11.58 -12.82
CA TRP A 64 7.22 -10.80 -11.69
C TRP A 64 6.33 -11.67 -10.81
N GLY A 65 6.75 -11.86 -9.57
CA GLY A 65 6.08 -12.70 -8.59
C GLY A 65 5.41 -11.91 -7.46
N LEU A 66 5.35 -12.56 -6.29
CA LEU A 66 4.69 -12.03 -5.11
C LEU A 66 5.38 -10.79 -4.53
N GLN A 67 6.72 -10.65 -4.67
CA GLN A 67 7.44 -9.46 -4.19
C GLN A 67 7.04 -8.20 -4.94
N ILE A 68 6.93 -8.26 -6.29
CA ILE A 68 6.43 -7.13 -7.08
C ILE A 68 4.97 -6.82 -6.73
N SER A 69 4.15 -7.84 -6.53
CA SER A 69 2.76 -7.66 -6.09
C SER A 69 2.68 -6.96 -4.73
N THR A 70 3.57 -7.33 -3.81
CA THR A 70 3.70 -6.74 -2.47
C THR A 70 4.20 -5.29 -2.54
N TYR A 71 5.19 -5.02 -3.38
CA TYR A 71 5.63 -3.66 -3.67
C TYR A 71 4.47 -2.78 -4.14
N VAL A 72 3.73 -3.22 -5.17
CA VAL A 72 2.57 -2.49 -5.71
C VAL A 72 1.53 -2.28 -4.62
N TYR A 73 1.23 -3.29 -3.81
CA TYR A 73 0.26 -3.20 -2.73
C TYR A 73 0.63 -2.14 -1.67
N PHE A 74 1.86 -2.13 -1.17
CA PHE A 74 2.31 -1.14 -0.18
C PHE A 74 2.45 0.26 -0.78
N ALA A 75 2.80 0.37 -2.06
CA ALA A 75 2.82 1.63 -2.77
C ALA A 75 1.42 2.25 -2.90
N LEU A 76 0.39 1.41 -3.19
CA LEU A 76 -1.02 1.81 -3.18
C LEU A 76 -1.49 2.29 -1.80
N LEU A 77 -1.09 1.60 -0.73
CA LEU A 77 -1.41 2.00 0.64
C LEU A 77 -0.81 3.37 0.96
N SER A 78 0.44 3.62 0.58
CA SER A 78 1.14 4.87 0.84
C SER A 78 0.43 6.07 0.20
N THR A 79 0.25 6.04 -1.12
CA THR A 79 -0.42 7.14 -1.84
C THR A 79 -1.89 7.24 -1.48
N GLY A 80 -2.53 6.11 -1.17
CA GLY A 80 -3.89 6.08 -0.66
C GLY A 80 -4.06 6.81 0.67
N CYS A 81 -3.08 6.72 1.58
CA CYS A 81 -3.06 7.53 2.80
C CYS A 81 -3.02 9.03 2.49
N THR A 82 -2.24 9.46 1.50
CA THR A 82 -2.19 10.87 1.07
C THR A 82 -3.52 11.32 0.46
N PHE A 83 -4.18 10.48 -0.33
CA PHE A 83 -5.51 10.79 -0.87
C PHE A 83 -6.55 10.95 0.23
N VAL A 84 -6.57 10.02 1.19
CA VAL A 84 -7.51 10.11 2.33
C VAL A 84 -7.19 11.33 3.20
N ASN A 85 -5.91 11.67 3.41
CA ASN A 85 -5.53 12.87 4.14
C ASN A 85 -6.04 14.13 3.43
N PHE A 86 -5.88 14.22 2.12
CA PHE A 86 -6.35 15.34 1.32
C PHE A 86 -7.88 15.49 1.40
N PHE A 87 -8.64 14.43 1.09
CA PHE A 87 -10.11 14.48 1.12
C PHE A 87 -10.66 14.62 2.55
N GLY A 88 -9.98 14.03 3.54
CA GLY A 88 -10.33 14.17 4.95
C GLY A 88 -10.26 15.63 5.42
N HIS A 89 -9.19 16.33 5.09
CA HIS A 89 -9.06 17.76 5.38
C HIS A 89 -9.99 18.64 4.53
N LEU A 90 -10.24 18.27 3.28
CA LEU A 90 -11.07 19.08 2.39
C LEU A 90 -12.54 19.06 2.79
N PHE A 91 -13.09 17.90 3.16
CA PHE A 91 -14.51 17.70 3.38
C PHE A 91 -14.91 17.51 4.86
N PHE A 92 -13.97 17.14 5.73
CA PHE A 92 -14.25 16.73 7.11
C PHE A 92 -13.23 17.26 8.12
N GLU A 93 -12.68 18.45 7.92
CA GLU A 93 -11.49 18.96 8.63
C GLU A 93 -11.53 18.73 10.16
N GLU A 94 -12.60 19.14 10.84
CA GLU A 94 -12.69 19.01 12.31
C GLU A 94 -12.68 17.55 12.78
N LYS A 95 -13.46 16.68 12.11
CA LYS A 95 -13.59 15.27 12.47
C LYS A 95 -12.31 14.47 12.14
N TYR A 96 -11.61 14.89 11.09
CA TYR A 96 -10.44 14.19 10.54
C TYR A 96 -9.12 14.59 11.22
N ARG A 97 -9.01 15.85 11.65
CA ARG A 97 -7.77 16.45 12.21
C ARG A 97 -7.04 15.58 13.25
N PRO A 98 -7.69 14.87 14.20
CA PRO A 98 -7.01 14.04 15.19
C PRO A 98 -6.21 12.87 14.61
N PHE A 99 -6.45 12.50 13.35
CA PHE A 99 -5.88 11.33 12.69
C PHE A 99 -4.77 11.67 11.70
N ALA A 100 -4.73 12.90 11.20
CA ALA A 100 -3.87 13.34 10.09
C ALA A 100 -2.40 12.93 10.25
N SER A 101 -1.79 13.25 11.40
CA SER A 101 -0.40 12.92 11.69
C SER A 101 -0.10 11.41 11.63
N ARG A 102 -1.01 10.58 12.16
CA ARG A 102 -0.88 9.12 12.14
C ARG A 102 -1.00 8.57 10.72
N ILE A 103 -1.92 9.10 9.95
CA ILE A 103 -2.21 8.64 8.59
C ILE A 103 -1.05 8.95 7.65
N ILE A 104 -0.52 10.18 7.68
CA ILE A 104 0.63 10.53 6.84
C ILE A 104 1.89 9.77 7.26
N PHE A 105 2.12 9.59 8.56
CA PHE A 105 3.23 8.75 9.02
C PHE A 105 3.12 7.31 8.52
N VAL A 106 1.92 6.72 8.57
CA VAL A 106 1.70 5.37 8.03
C VAL A 106 1.89 5.36 6.51
N GLY A 107 1.52 6.42 5.80
CA GLY A 107 1.86 6.61 4.39
C GLY A 107 3.37 6.52 4.12
N ILE A 108 4.19 7.17 4.96
CA ILE A 108 5.65 7.10 4.84
C ILE A 108 6.18 5.69 5.09
N ILE A 109 5.77 5.05 6.20
CA ILE A 109 6.29 3.71 6.53
C ILE A 109 5.80 2.62 5.56
N THR A 110 4.62 2.77 4.95
CA THR A 110 4.16 1.87 3.88
C THR A 110 4.94 2.07 2.59
N ALA A 111 5.37 3.30 2.26
CA ALA A 111 6.31 3.52 1.15
C ALA A 111 7.66 2.84 1.40
N VAL A 112 8.20 2.93 2.63
CA VAL A 112 9.42 2.20 3.00
C VAL A 112 9.23 0.69 2.85
N ALA A 113 8.11 0.13 3.29
CA ALA A 113 7.80 -1.29 3.14
C ALA A 113 7.65 -1.71 1.66
N ALA A 114 7.12 -0.83 0.80
CA ALA A 114 7.06 -1.06 -0.65
C ALA A 114 8.47 -1.21 -1.24
N PHE A 115 9.35 -0.24 -0.99
CA PHE A 115 10.74 -0.32 -1.48
C PHE A 115 11.53 -1.47 -0.86
N PHE A 116 11.26 -1.81 0.39
CA PHE A 116 11.84 -2.97 1.05
C PHE A 116 11.48 -4.28 0.30
N SER A 117 10.21 -4.46 -0.07
CA SER A 117 9.79 -5.61 -0.89
C SER A 117 10.42 -5.58 -2.29
N LEU A 118 10.45 -4.41 -2.95
CA LEU A 118 11.07 -4.26 -4.27
C LEU A 118 12.56 -4.61 -4.25
N ALA A 119 13.28 -4.21 -3.21
CA ALA A 119 14.70 -4.48 -3.07
C ALA A 119 15.02 -5.98 -3.01
N THR A 120 14.12 -6.80 -2.46
CA THR A 120 14.29 -8.26 -2.42
C THR A 120 14.10 -8.95 -3.77
N GLU A 121 13.41 -8.32 -4.71
CA GLU A 121 13.23 -8.82 -6.08
C GLU A 121 14.39 -8.42 -6.99
N MET A 122 15.13 -7.38 -6.65
CA MET A 122 16.24 -6.89 -7.46
C MET A 122 17.46 -7.81 -7.35
N GLY A 123 17.80 -8.52 -8.42
CA GLY A 123 18.98 -9.38 -8.47
C GLY A 123 20.32 -8.64 -8.30
N ARG A 124 20.36 -7.35 -8.64
CA ARG A 124 21.56 -6.49 -8.59
C ARG A 124 21.24 -5.12 -8.01
N ILE A 125 20.93 -5.10 -6.71
CA ILE A 125 20.62 -3.87 -5.97
C ILE A 125 21.80 -2.87 -5.97
N ASP A 126 23.02 -3.39 -6.06
CA ASP A 126 24.25 -2.61 -6.21
C ASP A 126 24.27 -1.72 -7.46
N ARG A 127 23.42 -1.99 -8.47
CA ARG A 127 23.33 -1.18 -9.69
C ARG A 127 22.25 -0.12 -9.68
N MET A 128 21.53 0.06 -8.57
CA MET A 128 20.48 1.09 -8.48
C MET A 128 21.02 2.51 -8.73
N TYR A 129 22.29 2.78 -8.40
CA TYR A 129 22.89 4.08 -8.69
C TYR A 129 22.91 4.45 -10.18
N ASN A 130 22.77 3.48 -11.09
CA ASN A 130 22.71 3.76 -12.53
C ASN A 130 21.46 4.57 -12.92
N PHE A 131 20.39 4.57 -12.13
CA PHE A 131 19.27 5.49 -12.34
C PHE A 131 19.71 6.97 -12.32
N ILE A 132 20.79 7.29 -11.58
CA ILE A 132 21.35 8.64 -11.46
C ILE A 132 22.47 8.83 -12.46
N LEU A 133 23.42 7.86 -12.57
CA LEU A 133 24.62 7.99 -13.39
C LEU A 133 24.38 7.78 -14.90
N SER A 134 23.37 6.98 -15.24
CA SER A 134 23.03 6.66 -16.64
C SER A 134 21.52 6.75 -16.84
N PRO A 135 20.92 7.94 -16.66
CA PRO A 135 19.47 8.11 -16.74
C PRO A 135 18.96 7.80 -18.16
N ASN A 136 17.83 7.10 -18.24
CA ASN A 136 17.13 6.89 -19.51
C ASN A 136 15.75 7.58 -19.48
N PRO A 137 15.64 8.83 -19.94
CA PRO A 137 14.36 9.58 -19.90
C PRO A 137 13.25 9.00 -20.78
N THR A 138 13.57 8.07 -21.68
CA THR A 138 12.55 7.39 -22.51
C THR A 138 11.91 6.20 -21.78
N SER A 139 12.49 5.76 -20.64
CA SER A 139 11.99 4.64 -19.85
C SER A 139 10.90 5.08 -18.86
N PRO A 140 9.71 4.45 -18.86
CA PRO A 140 8.70 4.68 -17.82
C PRO A 140 9.22 4.38 -16.39
N MET A 141 10.15 3.43 -16.23
CA MET A 141 10.76 3.12 -14.93
C MET A 141 11.59 4.27 -14.38
N PHE A 142 12.30 5.01 -15.25
CA PHE A 142 13.05 6.19 -14.84
C PHE A 142 12.11 7.24 -14.23
N TRP A 143 11.02 7.58 -14.90
CA TRP A 143 10.04 8.54 -14.39
C TRP A 143 9.34 8.06 -13.13
N MET A 144 9.08 6.76 -13.01
CA MET A 144 8.56 6.17 -11.78
C MET A 144 9.51 6.43 -10.59
N ALA A 145 10.81 6.19 -10.75
CA ALA A 145 11.80 6.45 -9.70
C ALA A 145 11.87 7.94 -9.33
N VAL A 146 11.85 8.84 -10.32
CA VAL A 146 11.84 10.30 -10.10
C VAL A 146 10.60 10.72 -9.30
N TRP A 147 9.40 10.33 -9.74
CA TRP A 147 8.17 10.75 -9.08
C TRP A 147 7.99 10.14 -7.69
N TYR A 148 8.44 8.89 -7.46
CA TYR A 148 8.44 8.32 -6.11
C TYR A 148 9.41 9.05 -5.18
N THR A 149 10.56 9.50 -5.67
CA THR A 149 11.49 10.33 -4.87
C THR A 149 10.84 11.67 -4.52
N CYS A 150 10.24 12.35 -5.49
CA CYS A 150 9.48 13.59 -5.23
C CYS A 150 8.34 13.35 -4.24
N TYR A 151 7.63 12.24 -4.36
CA TYR A 151 6.54 11.86 -3.47
C TYR A 151 7.03 11.66 -2.03
N LEU A 152 8.11 10.92 -1.81
CA LEU A 152 8.67 10.71 -0.47
C LEU A 152 9.11 12.03 0.18
N ILE A 153 9.70 12.94 -0.60
CA ILE A 153 10.08 14.27 -0.11
C ILE A 153 8.83 15.03 0.32
N ILE A 154 7.82 15.14 -0.54
CA ILE A 154 6.64 15.98 -0.26
C ILE A 154 5.78 15.42 0.89
N ILE A 155 5.60 14.10 1.01
CA ILE A 155 4.84 13.53 2.14
C ILE A 155 5.59 13.70 3.46
N THR A 156 6.93 13.69 3.43
CA THR A 156 7.75 14.00 4.61
C THR A 156 7.59 15.46 5.01
N VAL A 157 7.61 16.38 4.04
CA VAL A 157 7.33 17.81 4.28
C VAL A 157 5.90 18.00 4.80
N GLU A 158 4.92 17.27 4.28
CA GLU A 158 3.55 17.31 4.77
C GLU A 158 3.43 16.81 6.21
N TYR A 159 4.12 15.72 6.55
CA TYR A 159 4.21 15.24 7.94
C TYR A 159 4.79 16.29 8.87
N ILE A 160 5.89 16.94 8.50
CA ILE A 160 6.51 18.04 9.25
C ILE A 160 5.51 19.19 9.40
N ASN A 161 4.85 19.58 8.33
CA ASN A 161 3.85 20.65 8.30
C ASN A 161 2.67 20.40 9.26
N ILE A 162 2.20 19.15 9.34
CA ILE A 162 1.15 18.75 10.31
C ILE A 162 1.70 18.81 11.74
N GLN A 163 2.90 18.32 11.99
CA GLN A 163 3.53 18.29 13.32
C GLN A 163 3.82 19.69 13.85
N THR A 164 4.25 20.60 12.99
CA THR A 164 4.56 22.01 13.35
C THR A 164 3.32 22.90 13.41
N LYS A 165 2.11 22.35 13.15
CA LYS A 165 0.83 23.08 13.10
C LYS A 165 0.82 24.23 12.08
N SER A 166 1.73 24.25 11.14
CA SER A 166 1.78 25.25 10.07
C SER A 166 0.54 25.17 9.14
N HIS A 167 -0.08 23.98 9.03
CA HIS A 167 -1.29 23.70 8.24
C HIS A 167 -1.31 24.36 6.86
N SER A 168 -0.16 24.38 6.17
CA SER A 168 -0.06 24.98 4.85
C SER A 168 -0.86 24.18 3.83
N LYS A 169 -1.98 24.75 3.36
CA LYS A 169 -2.80 24.14 2.30
C LYS A 169 -1.99 23.89 1.02
N ARG A 170 -0.97 24.72 0.73
CA ARG A 170 -0.11 24.53 -0.46
C ARG A 170 0.65 23.21 -0.41
N VAL A 171 1.19 22.82 0.76
CA VAL A 171 1.87 21.54 0.93
C VAL A 171 0.91 20.37 0.74
N MET A 172 -0.29 20.44 1.32
CA MET A 172 -1.32 19.42 1.16
C MET A 172 -1.74 19.21 -0.31
N TRP A 173 -1.99 20.31 -1.05
CA TRP A 173 -2.27 20.25 -2.49
C TRP A 173 -1.08 19.70 -3.28
N GLY A 174 0.14 20.12 -2.96
CA GLY A 174 1.37 19.61 -3.58
C GLY A 174 1.52 18.11 -3.38
N ALA A 175 1.32 17.61 -2.16
CA ALA A 175 1.39 16.18 -1.86
C ALA A 175 0.32 15.38 -2.63
N PHE A 176 -0.90 15.90 -2.71
CA PHE A 176 -1.98 15.28 -3.49
C PHE A 176 -1.62 15.17 -4.97
N PHE A 177 -1.20 16.26 -5.62
CA PHE A 177 -0.85 16.24 -7.05
C PHE A 177 0.35 15.35 -7.35
N ILE A 178 1.40 15.39 -6.52
CA ILE A 178 2.55 14.50 -6.69
C ILE A 178 2.14 13.04 -6.48
N ALA A 179 1.27 12.72 -5.51
CA ALA A 179 0.73 11.37 -5.34
C ALA A 179 -0.05 10.89 -6.56
N VAL A 180 -0.87 11.76 -7.17
CA VAL A 180 -1.60 11.46 -8.42
C VAL A 180 -0.61 11.13 -9.55
N ILE A 181 0.39 11.98 -9.78
CA ILE A 181 1.39 11.76 -10.84
C ILE A 181 2.16 10.46 -10.59
N THR A 182 2.66 10.27 -9.37
CA THR A 182 3.44 9.09 -8.98
C THR A 182 2.68 7.80 -9.25
N HIS A 183 1.41 7.75 -8.82
CA HIS A 183 0.62 6.53 -8.96
C HIS A 183 0.11 6.31 -10.39
N SER A 184 -0.20 7.39 -11.11
CA SER A 184 -0.49 7.33 -12.55
C SER A 184 0.71 6.79 -13.33
N THR A 185 1.93 7.18 -12.96
CA THR A 185 3.16 6.67 -13.60
C THR A 185 3.36 5.17 -13.35
N LEU A 186 3.07 4.67 -12.11
CA LEU A 186 3.09 3.23 -11.83
C LEU A 186 2.05 2.48 -12.66
N GLY A 187 0.83 3.02 -12.78
CA GLY A 187 -0.21 2.46 -13.66
C GLY A 187 0.20 2.50 -15.14
N SER A 188 0.82 3.58 -15.60
CA SER A 188 1.31 3.72 -16.96
C SER A 188 2.42 2.73 -17.29
N LEU A 189 3.32 2.44 -16.33
CA LEU A 189 4.37 1.42 -16.50
C LEU A 189 3.76 0.08 -16.95
N LEU A 190 2.68 -0.35 -16.31
CA LEU A 190 1.97 -1.57 -16.71
C LEU A 190 1.14 -1.35 -17.98
N GLY A 191 0.42 -0.23 -18.07
CA GLY A 191 -0.48 0.10 -19.18
C GLY A 191 0.20 0.23 -20.54
N THR A 192 1.51 0.46 -20.58
CA THR A 192 2.29 0.58 -21.83
C THR A 192 2.92 -0.73 -22.29
N VAL A 193 2.81 -1.82 -21.53
CA VAL A 193 3.36 -3.14 -21.90
C VAL A 193 2.50 -3.79 -22.97
N SER A 194 2.71 -3.44 -24.22
CA SER A 194 1.92 -3.94 -25.37
C SER A 194 1.99 -5.46 -25.56
N SER A 195 3.08 -6.10 -25.14
CA SER A 195 3.24 -7.57 -25.21
C SER A 195 2.36 -8.31 -24.21
N ARG A 196 1.76 -7.62 -23.23
CA ARG A 196 0.91 -8.23 -22.19
C ARG A 196 -0.47 -7.58 -22.20
N VAL A 197 -1.38 -8.11 -23.00
CA VAL A 197 -2.73 -7.57 -23.21
C VAL A 197 -3.51 -7.37 -21.90
N TYR A 198 -3.25 -8.21 -20.89
CA TYR A 198 -3.86 -8.08 -19.57
C TYR A 198 -3.52 -6.76 -18.86
N TYR A 199 -2.37 -6.16 -19.14
CA TYR A 199 -1.96 -4.84 -18.65
C TYR A 199 -2.28 -3.73 -19.63
N TYR A 200 -2.12 -3.99 -20.93
CA TYR A 200 -2.13 -2.97 -21.98
C TYR A 200 -3.47 -2.27 -22.05
N SER A 201 -3.55 -1.10 -21.41
CA SER A 201 -4.77 -0.29 -21.41
C SER A 201 -4.48 1.13 -20.94
N ALA A 202 -5.05 2.12 -21.60
CA ALA A 202 -5.06 3.51 -21.17
C ALA A 202 -5.82 3.72 -19.83
N LEU A 203 -6.62 2.74 -19.40
CA LEU A 203 -7.33 2.79 -18.12
C LEU A 203 -6.43 2.45 -16.91
N MET A 204 -5.25 1.85 -17.11
CA MET A 204 -4.41 1.39 -16.01
C MET A 204 -3.97 2.52 -15.05
N PRO A 205 -3.58 3.71 -15.49
CA PRO A 205 -3.30 4.82 -14.58
C PRO A 205 -4.49 5.17 -13.68
N ILE A 206 -5.69 5.26 -14.26
CA ILE A 206 -6.93 5.59 -13.52
C ILE A 206 -7.33 4.46 -12.58
N TYR A 207 -7.19 3.20 -13.04
CA TYR A 207 -7.41 2.01 -12.21
C TYR A 207 -6.53 2.03 -10.96
N PHE A 208 -5.25 2.35 -11.10
CA PHE A 208 -4.33 2.42 -9.98
C PHE A 208 -4.70 3.53 -8.99
N LEU A 209 -5.14 4.71 -9.46
CA LEU A 209 -5.58 5.81 -8.61
C LEU A 209 -6.81 5.43 -7.76
N PHE A 210 -7.83 4.82 -8.37
CA PHE A 210 -9.04 4.46 -7.64
C PHE A 210 -8.80 3.32 -6.64
N ILE A 211 -7.95 2.36 -7.01
CA ILE A 211 -7.58 1.29 -6.10
C ILE A 211 -6.66 1.80 -4.98
N ALA A 212 -5.75 2.75 -5.25
CA ALA A 212 -4.97 3.40 -4.20
C ALA A 212 -5.88 4.10 -3.19
N PHE A 213 -6.89 4.80 -3.67
CA PHE A 213 -7.86 5.44 -2.80
C PHE A 213 -8.61 4.43 -1.92
N LEU A 214 -9.11 3.32 -2.50
CA LEU A 214 -9.79 2.27 -1.74
C LEU A 214 -8.87 1.63 -0.69
N THR A 215 -7.63 1.26 -1.06
CA THR A 215 -6.68 0.64 -0.13
C THR A 215 -6.26 1.61 0.98
N GLY A 216 -6.08 2.90 0.65
CA GLY A 216 -5.86 3.95 1.63
C GLY A 216 -7.04 4.13 2.58
N CYS A 217 -8.29 4.15 2.07
CA CYS A 217 -9.48 4.22 2.91
C CYS A 217 -9.57 3.04 3.89
N SER A 218 -9.20 1.83 3.46
CA SER A 218 -9.24 0.65 4.35
C SER A 218 -8.23 0.75 5.48
N LEU A 219 -6.98 1.08 5.18
CA LEU A 219 -5.90 1.23 6.17
C LEU A 219 -6.21 2.38 7.15
N THR A 220 -6.63 3.53 6.63
CA THR A 220 -6.94 4.69 7.45
C THR A 220 -8.16 4.48 8.35
N THR A 221 -9.13 3.67 7.91
CA THR A 221 -10.27 3.25 8.74
C THR A 221 -9.80 2.41 9.94
N ILE A 222 -8.83 1.50 9.75
CA ILE A 222 -8.24 0.71 10.85
C ILE A 222 -7.54 1.64 11.85
N ILE A 223 -6.72 2.58 11.35
CA ILE A 223 -5.98 3.54 12.18
C ILE A 223 -6.95 4.44 12.97
N ALA A 224 -8.01 4.92 12.31
CA ALA A 224 -9.01 5.76 12.94
C ALA A 224 -9.77 5.00 14.03
N ALA A 225 -10.25 3.80 13.73
CA ALA A 225 -10.97 2.96 14.70
C ALA A 225 -10.10 2.61 15.92
N HIS A 226 -8.83 2.24 15.70
CA HIS A 226 -7.87 2.02 16.79
C HIS A 226 -7.63 3.28 17.63
N THR A 227 -7.50 4.45 16.97
CA THR A 227 -7.24 5.73 17.64
C THR A 227 -8.45 6.19 18.48
N VAL A 228 -9.67 6.05 17.93
CA VAL A 228 -10.92 6.37 18.61
C VAL A 228 -11.04 5.56 19.90
N LYS A 229 -10.82 4.25 19.83
CA LYS A 229 -10.83 3.38 21.01
C LYS A 229 -9.77 3.75 22.05
N ARG A 230 -8.55 4.01 21.60
CA ARG A 230 -7.43 4.36 22.50
C ARG A 230 -7.65 5.70 23.23
N LYS A 231 -8.28 6.67 22.55
CA LYS A 231 -8.50 8.03 23.07
C LYS A 231 -9.90 8.22 23.65
N ASN A 232 -10.75 7.18 23.69
CA ASN A 232 -12.15 7.24 24.10
C ASN A 232 -12.93 8.39 23.42
N LEU A 233 -12.73 8.54 22.10
CA LEU A 233 -13.46 9.53 21.32
C LEU A 233 -14.86 9.00 20.92
N ASP A 234 -15.78 9.92 20.58
CA ASP A 234 -17.08 9.53 20.03
C ASP A 234 -16.91 8.77 18.70
N GLU A 235 -17.26 7.46 18.72
CA GLU A 235 -17.13 6.59 17.56
C GLU A 235 -17.97 7.09 16.38
N THR A 236 -19.22 7.50 16.64
CA THR A 236 -20.14 7.90 15.57
C THR A 236 -19.67 9.17 14.88
N TYR A 237 -19.21 10.15 15.64
CA TYR A 237 -18.75 11.43 15.11
C TYR A 237 -17.45 11.30 14.33
N HIS A 238 -16.44 10.65 14.93
CA HIS A 238 -15.09 10.61 14.38
C HIS A 238 -14.87 9.56 13.30
N LEU A 239 -15.65 8.45 13.28
CA LEU A 239 -15.52 7.42 12.25
C LEU A 239 -16.37 7.70 11.00
N SER A 240 -17.35 8.63 11.08
CA SER A 240 -18.22 8.96 9.94
C SER A 240 -17.47 9.34 8.66
N PRO A 241 -16.38 10.16 8.67
CA PRO A 241 -15.63 10.48 7.46
C PRO A 241 -15.03 9.26 6.77
N PHE A 242 -14.45 8.35 7.56
CA PHE A 242 -13.79 7.16 7.04
C PHE A 242 -14.78 6.18 6.40
N VAL A 243 -15.97 6.04 6.99
CA VAL A 243 -17.07 5.23 6.42
C VAL A 243 -17.55 5.82 5.09
N VAL A 244 -17.68 7.15 4.99
CA VAL A 244 -18.08 7.82 3.75
C VAL A 244 -17.01 7.63 2.66
N LEU A 245 -15.74 7.94 2.97
CA LEU A 245 -14.64 7.79 2.03
C LEU A 245 -14.47 6.32 1.58
N LEU A 246 -14.64 5.36 2.49
CA LEU A 246 -14.57 3.95 2.16
C LEU A 246 -15.69 3.51 1.21
N LYS A 247 -16.93 3.98 1.42
CA LYS A 247 -18.05 3.72 0.49
C LYS A 247 -17.80 4.33 -0.90
N VAL A 248 -17.28 5.55 -0.96
CA VAL A 248 -16.89 6.20 -2.22
C VAL A 248 -15.78 5.40 -2.90
N GLY A 249 -14.75 4.98 -2.15
CA GLY A 249 -13.66 4.15 -2.66
C GLY A 249 -14.15 2.81 -3.24
N LEU A 250 -15.08 2.14 -2.57
CA LEU A 250 -15.71 0.90 -3.07
C LEU A 250 -16.49 1.15 -4.38
N GLY A 251 -17.24 2.26 -4.45
CA GLY A 251 -17.98 2.64 -5.67
C GLY A 251 -17.06 2.93 -6.86
N LEU A 252 -15.98 3.69 -6.65
CA LEU A 252 -14.98 3.98 -7.68
C LEU A 252 -14.23 2.71 -8.12
N ALA A 253 -13.88 1.84 -7.18
CA ALA A 253 -13.25 0.56 -7.48
C ALA A 253 -14.17 -0.38 -8.27
N LEU A 254 -15.47 -0.40 -7.96
CA LEU A 254 -16.47 -1.14 -8.72
C LEU A 254 -16.52 -0.66 -10.17
N LEU A 255 -16.67 0.65 -10.36
CA LEU A 255 -16.77 1.27 -11.67
C LEU A 255 -15.55 0.92 -12.55
N ILE A 256 -14.35 1.14 -12.05
CA ILE A 256 -13.14 0.94 -12.85
C ILE A 256 -12.84 -0.55 -13.06
N THR A 257 -13.14 -1.42 -12.09
CA THR A 257 -12.94 -2.87 -12.23
C THR A 257 -13.92 -3.44 -13.25
N PHE A 258 -15.19 -3.01 -13.21
CA PHE A 258 -16.20 -3.39 -14.19
C PHE A 258 -15.76 -3.03 -15.62
N TRP A 259 -15.37 -1.77 -15.85
CA TRP A 259 -14.92 -1.35 -17.18
C TRP A 259 -13.66 -2.08 -17.64
N ARG A 260 -12.70 -2.31 -16.75
CA ARG A 260 -11.51 -3.06 -17.09
C ARG A 260 -11.83 -4.49 -17.57
N ILE A 261 -12.74 -5.19 -16.88
CA ILE A 261 -13.18 -6.52 -17.27
C ILE A 261 -13.91 -6.47 -18.61
N THR A 262 -14.87 -5.55 -18.78
CA THR A 262 -15.66 -5.38 -20.00
C THR A 262 -14.77 -5.14 -21.21
N ILE A 263 -13.85 -4.18 -21.14
CA ILE A 263 -12.91 -3.85 -22.23
C ILE A 263 -12.00 -5.05 -22.54
N GLY A 264 -11.53 -5.75 -21.50
CA GLY A 264 -10.69 -6.93 -21.67
C GLY A 264 -11.40 -8.07 -22.41
N LEU A 265 -12.69 -8.27 -22.15
CA LEU A 265 -13.49 -9.31 -22.79
C LEU A 265 -13.92 -8.96 -24.22
N THR A 266 -14.18 -7.66 -24.49
CA THR A 266 -14.70 -7.19 -25.78
C THR A 266 -13.62 -6.75 -26.76
N GLY A 267 -12.37 -6.57 -26.30
CA GLY A 267 -11.28 -5.97 -27.08
C GLY A 267 -10.72 -6.84 -28.23
N HIS A 268 -11.04 -8.13 -28.28
CA HIS A 268 -10.62 -9.09 -29.33
C HIS A 268 -9.15 -9.01 -29.76
N LEU A 269 -8.26 -8.58 -28.85
CA LEU A 269 -6.82 -8.51 -29.11
C LEU A 269 -6.18 -9.90 -28.99
N PRO A 270 -5.11 -10.21 -29.77
CA PRO A 270 -4.35 -11.42 -29.57
C PRO A 270 -3.87 -11.56 -28.12
N GLY A 271 -4.20 -12.67 -27.45
CA GLY A 271 -3.91 -12.88 -26.03
C GLY A 271 -4.99 -12.39 -25.06
N SER A 272 -6.12 -11.83 -25.56
CA SER A 272 -7.27 -11.46 -24.71
C SER A 272 -7.97 -12.65 -24.06
N GLU A 273 -7.67 -13.88 -24.48
CA GLU A 273 -8.14 -15.12 -23.83
C GLU A 273 -7.78 -15.16 -22.34
N VAL A 274 -6.76 -14.41 -21.90
CA VAL A 274 -6.41 -14.27 -20.47
C VAL A 274 -7.58 -13.69 -19.65
N PHE A 275 -8.38 -12.81 -20.22
CA PHE A 275 -9.56 -12.25 -19.54
C PHE A 275 -10.67 -13.31 -19.37
N SER A 276 -10.91 -14.14 -20.37
CA SER A 276 -11.87 -15.25 -20.25
C SER A 276 -11.38 -16.32 -19.28
N LEU A 277 -10.09 -16.68 -19.32
CA LEU A 277 -9.47 -17.62 -18.38
C LEU A 277 -9.48 -17.11 -16.93
N THR A 278 -9.40 -15.79 -16.74
CA THR A 278 -9.40 -15.17 -15.41
C THR A 278 -10.77 -14.62 -15.03
N LEU A 279 -11.80 -14.76 -15.87
CA LEU A 279 -13.12 -14.15 -15.68
C LEU A 279 -13.72 -14.47 -14.32
N ILE A 280 -13.75 -15.74 -13.92
CA ILE A 280 -14.30 -16.17 -12.62
C ILE A 280 -13.51 -15.49 -11.49
N ASN A 281 -12.18 -15.52 -11.53
CA ASN A 281 -11.36 -14.87 -10.52
C ASN A 281 -11.54 -13.34 -10.54
N SER A 282 -11.56 -12.72 -11.70
CA SER A 282 -11.69 -11.27 -11.81
C SER A 282 -13.09 -10.77 -11.42
N PHE A 283 -14.13 -11.51 -11.79
CA PHE A 283 -15.51 -11.15 -11.47
C PHE A 283 -15.86 -11.54 -10.04
N VAL A 284 -15.76 -12.82 -9.68
CA VAL A 284 -16.16 -13.30 -8.36
C VAL A 284 -15.25 -12.72 -7.29
N PHE A 285 -13.94 -12.85 -7.45
CA PHE A 285 -13.02 -12.32 -6.45
C PHE A 285 -12.90 -10.80 -6.53
N GLY A 286 -12.64 -10.23 -7.69
CA GLY A 286 -12.39 -8.79 -7.86
C GLY A 286 -13.61 -7.90 -7.59
N ILE A 287 -14.82 -8.33 -7.95
CA ILE A 287 -16.04 -7.54 -7.72
C ILE A 287 -16.79 -8.03 -6.48
N VAL A 288 -17.11 -9.33 -6.39
CA VAL A 288 -17.96 -9.80 -5.29
C VAL A 288 -17.21 -9.75 -3.96
N VAL A 289 -16.06 -10.41 -3.86
CA VAL A 289 -15.34 -10.54 -2.58
C VAL A 289 -14.67 -9.25 -2.18
N VAL A 290 -14.05 -8.51 -3.11
CA VAL A 290 -13.26 -7.30 -2.81
C VAL A 290 -14.12 -6.05 -2.66
N ILE A 291 -15.32 -5.99 -3.28
CA ILE A 291 -16.12 -4.77 -3.32
C ILE A 291 -17.51 -4.98 -2.70
N ILE A 292 -18.28 -5.95 -3.21
CA ILE A 292 -19.67 -6.13 -2.77
C ILE A 292 -19.74 -6.59 -1.32
N VAL A 293 -18.96 -7.61 -0.94
CA VAL A 293 -18.96 -8.12 0.44
C VAL A 293 -18.59 -7.04 1.44
N PRO A 294 -17.49 -6.25 1.29
CA PRO A 294 -17.20 -5.13 2.19
C PRO A 294 -18.30 -4.08 2.25
N TYR A 295 -18.93 -3.76 1.13
CA TYR A 295 -20.05 -2.83 1.11
C TYR A 295 -21.25 -3.33 1.94
N LEU A 296 -21.58 -4.63 1.86
CA LEU A 296 -22.61 -5.25 2.67
C LEU A 296 -22.21 -5.28 4.15
N LEU A 297 -20.95 -5.62 4.46
CA LEU A 297 -20.42 -5.60 5.82
C LEU A 297 -20.52 -4.21 6.46
N LEU A 298 -20.30 -3.14 5.71
CA LEU A 298 -20.46 -1.76 6.18
C LEU A 298 -21.90 -1.39 6.53
N LYS A 299 -22.90 -2.13 6.03
CA LYS A 299 -24.30 -1.95 6.40
C LYS A 299 -24.69 -2.73 7.66
N MET A 300 -23.98 -3.81 7.98
CA MET A 300 -24.28 -4.70 9.09
C MET A 300 -23.85 -4.16 10.46
N GLY A 301 -22.80 -3.33 10.52
CA GLY A 301 -22.29 -2.82 11.78
C GLY A 301 -21.58 -1.48 11.64
N LYS A 302 -21.49 -0.71 12.73
CA LYS A 302 -20.94 0.66 12.75
C LYS A 302 -19.87 0.89 13.82
N GLY A 303 -19.67 -0.01 14.77
CA GLY A 303 -18.69 0.15 15.86
C GLY A 303 -17.25 0.07 15.40
N ALA A 304 -16.32 0.64 16.18
CA ALA A 304 -14.90 0.69 15.86
C ALA A 304 -14.30 -0.70 15.58
N ASN A 305 -14.63 -1.72 16.38
CA ASN A 305 -14.16 -3.09 16.16
C ASN A 305 -14.62 -3.66 14.81
N TRP A 306 -15.88 -3.39 14.47
CA TRP A 306 -16.45 -3.86 13.21
C TRP A 306 -15.78 -3.19 12.01
N LEU A 307 -15.55 -1.89 12.07
CA LEU A 307 -14.86 -1.15 11.02
C LEU A 307 -13.39 -1.57 10.90
N MET A 308 -12.70 -1.90 12.00
CA MET A 308 -11.37 -2.52 11.94
C MET A 308 -11.40 -3.86 11.20
N PHE A 309 -12.36 -4.71 11.50
CA PHE A 309 -12.53 -6.00 10.81
C PHE A 309 -12.76 -5.79 9.31
N VAL A 310 -13.68 -4.90 8.92
CA VAL A 310 -13.95 -4.58 7.51
C VAL A 310 -12.70 -4.04 6.80
N GLY A 311 -11.96 -3.13 7.45
CA GLY A 311 -10.70 -2.61 6.92
C GLY A 311 -9.65 -3.70 6.69
N ILE A 312 -9.46 -4.60 7.67
CA ILE A 312 -8.52 -5.74 7.55
C ILE A 312 -8.97 -6.68 6.43
N PHE A 313 -10.27 -6.97 6.32
CA PHE A 313 -10.80 -7.80 5.25
C PHE A 313 -10.50 -7.22 3.87
N ILE A 314 -10.75 -5.91 3.67
CA ILE A 314 -10.42 -5.24 2.41
C ILE A 314 -8.92 -5.29 2.15
N MET A 315 -8.07 -5.01 3.13
CA MET A 315 -6.61 -5.07 2.96
C MET A 315 -6.13 -6.44 2.52
N ALA A 316 -6.61 -7.50 3.16
CA ALA A 316 -6.24 -8.89 2.81
C ALA A 316 -6.68 -9.24 1.38
N THR A 317 -7.90 -8.87 1.01
CA THR A 317 -8.43 -9.13 -0.34
C THR A 317 -7.72 -8.29 -1.41
N GLN A 318 -7.31 -7.06 -1.10
CA GLN A 318 -6.55 -6.21 -2.00
C GLN A 318 -5.14 -6.74 -2.27
N LEU A 319 -4.46 -7.32 -1.28
CA LEU A 319 -3.16 -7.95 -1.49
C LEU A 319 -3.27 -9.11 -2.51
N LYS A 320 -4.26 -9.99 -2.31
CA LYS A 320 -4.53 -11.07 -3.27
C LYS A 320 -4.88 -10.52 -4.66
N ALA A 321 -5.74 -9.51 -4.74
CA ALA A 321 -6.12 -8.88 -6.01
C ALA A 321 -4.90 -8.27 -6.74
N ARG A 322 -3.90 -7.74 -6.02
CA ARG A 322 -2.65 -7.27 -6.63
C ARG A 322 -1.80 -8.42 -7.15
N ASN A 323 -1.71 -9.51 -6.40
CA ASN A 323 -1.01 -10.70 -6.89
C ASN A 323 -1.71 -11.26 -8.15
N ASP A 324 -3.03 -11.36 -8.15
CA ASP A 324 -3.80 -11.82 -9.32
C ASP A 324 -3.63 -10.86 -10.53
N LEU A 325 -3.48 -9.55 -10.29
CA LEU A 325 -3.19 -8.57 -11.34
C LEU A 325 -1.80 -8.79 -11.93
N VAL A 326 -0.76 -8.82 -11.08
CA VAL A 326 0.64 -8.88 -11.53
C VAL A 326 0.92 -10.21 -12.22
N VAL A 327 0.57 -11.32 -11.59
CA VAL A 327 0.82 -12.68 -12.12
C VAL A 327 -0.13 -13.02 -13.27
N GLY A 328 -1.35 -12.50 -13.25
CA GLY A 328 -2.37 -12.80 -14.26
C GLY A 328 -1.94 -12.49 -15.69
N ALA A 329 -1.12 -11.48 -15.89
CA ALA A 329 -0.60 -11.12 -17.21
C ALA A 329 0.38 -12.13 -17.79
N PHE A 330 0.95 -12.99 -16.96
CA PHE A 330 1.91 -14.03 -17.39
C PHE A 330 1.26 -15.40 -17.59
N LYS A 331 -0.04 -15.55 -17.35
CA LYS A 331 -0.72 -16.83 -17.53
C LYS A 331 -0.69 -17.37 -18.96
N ILE A 332 -0.63 -16.48 -19.94
CA ILE A 332 -0.51 -16.86 -21.34
C ILE A 332 0.89 -16.48 -21.83
N PRO A 333 1.67 -17.41 -22.39
CA PRO A 333 2.98 -17.10 -22.97
C PRO A 333 2.81 -16.17 -24.18
N VAL A 334 3.72 -15.21 -24.35
CA VAL A 334 3.72 -14.28 -25.51
C VAL A 334 4.03 -15.04 -26.80
N PHE A 335 4.96 -15.98 -26.72
CA PHE A 335 5.33 -16.86 -27.84
C PHE A 335 4.88 -18.27 -27.50
N ARG A 336 4.08 -18.87 -28.39
CA ARG A 336 3.65 -20.26 -28.27
C ARG A 336 4.60 -21.13 -29.07
N VAL A 337 5.45 -21.88 -28.39
CA VAL A 337 6.30 -22.90 -28.98
C VAL A 337 5.68 -24.26 -28.67
N TYR A 338 5.92 -25.26 -29.53
CA TYR A 338 5.26 -26.58 -29.48
C TYR A 338 5.31 -27.28 -28.10
N GLU A 339 6.39 -27.06 -27.35
CA GLU A 339 6.59 -27.67 -26.01
C GLU A 339 6.14 -26.79 -24.84
N MET A 340 5.61 -25.59 -25.08
CA MET A 340 5.18 -24.72 -24.00
C MET A 340 3.75 -25.04 -23.53
N PRO A 341 3.48 -24.98 -22.21
CA PRO A 341 2.13 -25.14 -21.68
C PRO A 341 1.22 -24.01 -22.18
N ALA A 342 -0.04 -24.35 -22.50
CA ALA A 342 -1.02 -23.35 -22.92
C ALA A 342 -1.32 -22.31 -21.82
N VAL A 343 -1.22 -22.70 -20.56
CA VAL A 343 -1.42 -21.85 -19.38
C VAL A 343 -0.26 -22.06 -18.42
N ILE A 344 0.36 -20.95 -18.01
CA ILE A 344 1.46 -20.94 -17.06
C ILE A 344 0.91 -20.79 -15.65
N HIS A 345 1.37 -21.61 -14.73
CA HIS A 345 1.03 -21.56 -13.32
C HIS A 345 2.22 -21.04 -12.51
N TYR A 346 1.94 -20.11 -11.62
CA TYR A 346 2.92 -19.60 -10.66
C TYR A 346 2.40 -19.81 -9.23
N THR A 347 3.23 -20.37 -8.40
CA THR A 347 3.00 -20.53 -6.96
C THR A 347 4.16 -19.88 -6.22
N PRO A 348 3.91 -18.90 -5.35
CA PRO A 348 4.98 -18.27 -4.58
C PRO A 348 5.73 -19.27 -3.71
N SER A 349 7.04 -19.07 -3.54
CA SER A 349 7.87 -19.85 -2.61
C SER A 349 7.58 -19.41 -1.16
N ILE A 350 8.05 -20.23 -0.21
CA ILE A 350 7.95 -19.87 1.20
C ILE A 350 8.72 -18.57 1.50
N TYR A 351 9.87 -18.34 0.86
CA TYR A 351 10.66 -17.13 1.05
C TYR A 351 9.92 -15.88 0.59
N GLU A 352 9.17 -15.96 -0.51
CA GLU A 352 8.33 -14.86 -1.02
C GLU A 352 7.22 -14.52 -0.02
N TYR A 353 6.54 -15.51 0.58
CA TYR A 353 5.55 -15.26 1.64
C TYR A 353 6.18 -14.62 2.88
N LEU A 354 7.38 -15.03 3.26
CA LEU A 354 8.09 -14.47 4.41
C LEU A 354 8.50 -13.00 4.19
N VAL A 355 8.78 -12.58 2.95
CA VAL A 355 8.99 -11.17 2.60
C VAL A 355 7.70 -10.35 2.80
N VAL A 356 6.53 -10.90 2.42
CA VAL A 356 5.23 -10.25 2.69
C VAL A 356 5.02 -10.08 4.21
N VAL A 357 5.31 -11.12 4.99
CA VAL A 357 5.24 -11.07 6.45
C VAL A 357 6.18 -10.02 7.01
N ALA A 358 7.43 -9.96 6.51
CA ALA A 358 8.41 -8.96 6.92
C ALA A 358 7.94 -7.53 6.66
N SER A 359 7.44 -7.25 5.44
CA SER A 359 6.96 -5.93 5.04
C SER A 359 5.76 -5.48 5.90
N THR A 360 4.81 -6.39 6.15
CA THR A 360 3.65 -6.13 7.02
C THR A 360 4.07 -5.91 8.47
N SER A 361 5.02 -6.72 8.95
CA SER A 361 5.56 -6.62 10.31
C SER A 361 6.35 -5.33 10.52
N LEU A 362 7.09 -4.87 9.51
CA LEU A 362 7.81 -3.60 9.54
C LEU A 362 6.86 -2.43 9.77
N VAL A 363 5.78 -2.34 8.97
CA VAL A 363 4.76 -1.30 9.11
C VAL A 363 4.10 -1.36 10.48
N THR A 364 3.70 -2.55 10.91
CA THR A 364 3.00 -2.74 12.19
C THR A 364 3.89 -2.38 13.37
N LEU A 365 5.15 -2.83 13.37
CA LEU A 365 6.11 -2.56 14.44
C LEU A 365 6.41 -1.06 14.56
N LEU A 366 6.74 -0.41 13.44
CA LEU A 366 7.01 1.03 13.42
C LEU A 366 5.79 1.82 13.90
N TYR A 367 4.59 1.49 13.43
CA TYR A 367 3.37 2.14 13.89
C TYR A 367 3.16 1.99 15.41
N ILE A 368 3.33 0.77 15.95
CA ILE A 368 3.16 0.51 17.39
C ILE A 368 4.19 1.30 18.21
N ILE A 369 5.47 1.26 17.84
CA ILE A 369 6.54 1.96 18.55
C ILE A 369 6.25 3.47 18.57
N PHE A 370 6.03 4.09 17.42
CA PHE A 370 5.78 5.52 17.33
C PHE A 370 4.48 5.95 18.01
N ASN A 371 3.46 5.09 17.96
CA ASN A 371 2.20 5.37 18.66
C ASN A 371 2.33 5.31 20.20
N ARG A 372 3.22 4.44 20.74
CA ARG A 372 3.51 4.34 22.18
C ARG A 372 4.39 5.49 22.67
N THR A 373 5.30 5.97 21.85
CA THR A 373 6.19 7.08 22.22
C THR A 373 5.49 8.45 22.24
N GLY A 374 4.20 8.52 21.85
CA GLY A 374 3.40 9.74 21.90
C GLY A 374 3.74 10.77 20.83
N VAL A 375 4.50 10.38 19.80
CA VAL A 375 4.90 11.29 18.70
C VAL A 375 3.70 11.90 17.98
N PHE A 376 2.57 11.19 17.94
CA PHE A 376 1.33 11.65 17.30
C PHE A 376 0.44 12.50 18.21
N ASP A 377 0.73 12.60 19.49
CA ASP A 377 -0.07 13.38 20.41
C ASP A 377 0.44 14.82 20.34
N SER A 378 -0.32 15.68 19.65
CA SER A 378 0.00 17.10 19.52
C SER A 378 0.20 17.74 20.89
N ARG A 379 1.21 18.62 21.00
CA ARG A 379 1.38 19.49 22.17
C ARG A 379 0.07 20.23 22.46
N PRO A 380 -0.28 20.43 23.73
CA PRO A 380 -1.31 21.39 24.07
C PRO A 380 -0.96 22.73 23.42
N VAL A 381 -1.95 23.38 22.84
CA VAL A 381 -1.80 24.77 22.35
C VAL A 381 -1.25 25.58 23.52
N LYS A 382 -0.02 26.06 23.44
CA LYS A 382 0.36 27.19 24.26
C LYS A 382 -0.57 28.32 23.81
N GLU A 383 -1.52 28.66 24.63
CA GLU A 383 -2.27 29.90 24.47
C GLU A 383 -1.21 31.00 24.39
N VAL A 384 -1.09 31.61 23.23
CA VAL A 384 -0.33 32.86 23.08
C VAL A 384 -1.22 33.91 23.71
N HIS A 385 -0.86 34.27 24.95
CA HIS A 385 -1.38 35.47 25.63
C HIS A 385 -0.83 36.71 24.96
#